data_02b856d9156433109aba33b71111d352
#
_entry.id   02b856d9156433109aba33b71111d352
#
_cell.length_a   1.000
_cell.length_b   1.000
_cell.length_c   1.000
_cell.angle_alpha   90.00
_cell.angle_beta   90.00
_cell.angle_gamma   90.00
#
_symmetry.space_group_name_H-M   'P 1'
#
loop_
_entity.id
_entity.type
_entity.pdbx_description
1 polymer ?
#
loop_
_entity_poly.entity_id
_entity_poly.type
_entity_poly.pdbx_seq_one_letter_code
_entity_poly.pdbx_strand_id
1 'polypeptide(L)'
;MPRFTTLTPEQLEYVRTFFLMWGRLLIPKLVPGAHVVVASNPLLSYIVSGALADAGLERRGEIVRLTMTMRGGDRPKSAHEDFPEVSVMPRSMWEPWVVYRKPIEGRVQDNLRKWGTGGFRRPSRDKPFGDVILSAPTRATERRLAPHPSLKPQAFLRQLVRAVLPMGKGVVLDPFAGAGSTLAAAEAVGYKSIGVEKDEHFFDMACEAIPKLVQLTPDVNR
;
A
#
# COMPACT_ATOMS: atom_id res chain seq x y z
N MET A 1 12.10 13.50 13.21
CA MET A 1 11.88 12.49 12.14
C MET A 1 13.02 11.48 12.21
N PRO A 2 12.73 10.18 12.22
CA PRO A 2 13.78 9.17 12.14
C PRO A 2 14.62 9.41 10.87
N ARG A 3 15.93 9.37 11.01
CA ARG A 3 16.86 9.50 9.88
C ARG A 3 16.89 8.16 9.15
N PHE A 4 15.95 7.91 8.23
CA PHE A 4 15.86 6.67 7.44
C PHE A 4 17.11 6.38 6.57
N THR A 5 18.04 7.30 6.49
CA THR A 5 19.27 7.19 5.67
C THR A 5 20.45 6.56 6.42
N THR A 6 20.26 6.18 7.68
CA THR A 6 21.37 5.71 8.52
C THR A 6 20.98 4.50 9.38
N LEU A 7 20.24 3.54 8.80
CA LEU A 7 20.06 2.25 9.45
C LEU A 7 21.40 1.50 9.44
N THR A 8 21.78 0.95 10.58
CA THR A 8 22.94 0.08 10.65
C THR A 8 22.67 -1.26 9.94
N PRO A 9 23.72 -2.03 9.56
CA PRO A 9 23.53 -3.36 9.00
C PRO A 9 22.64 -4.26 9.86
N GLU A 10 22.77 -4.18 11.18
CA GLU A 10 21.96 -4.95 12.14
C GLU A 10 20.48 -4.53 12.11
N GLN A 11 20.21 -3.23 12.00
CA GLN A 11 18.84 -2.72 11.88
C GLN A 11 18.20 -3.13 10.55
N LEU A 12 18.97 -3.17 9.46
CA LEU A 12 18.51 -3.66 8.16
C LEU A 12 18.18 -5.16 8.21
N GLU A 13 19.03 -5.95 8.86
CA GLU A 13 18.76 -7.39 9.05
C GLU A 13 17.55 -7.64 9.96
N TYR A 14 17.34 -6.80 10.99
CA TYR A 14 16.12 -6.87 11.79
C TYR A 14 14.86 -6.63 10.94
N VAL A 15 14.86 -5.61 10.08
CA VAL A 15 13.74 -5.34 9.16
C VAL A 15 13.50 -6.52 8.22
N ARG A 16 14.57 -7.08 7.66
CA ARG A 16 14.51 -8.25 6.77
C ARG A 16 13.89 -9.45 7.49
N THR A 17 14.41 -9.78 8.66
CA THR A 17 13.94 -10.91 9.48
C THR A 17 12.46 -10.75 9.86
N PHE A 18 12.06 -9.53 10.28
CA PHE A 18 10.66 -9.24 10.60
C PHE A 18 9.74 -9.56 9.40
N PHE A 19 10.03 -9.01 8.23
CA PHE A 19 9.16 -9.23 7.05
C PHE A 19 9.22 -10.66 6.52
N LEU A 20 10.34 -11.35 6.64
CA LEU A 20 10.46 -12.77 6.32
C LEU A 20 9.55 -13.62 7.21
N MET A 21 9.62 -13.43 8.52
CA MET A 21 8.78 -14.15 9.48
C MET A 21 7.30 -13.80 9.32
N TRP A 22 7.00 -12.51 9.18
CA TRP A 22 5.64 -12.04 8.93
C TRP A 22 5.05 -12.66 7.64
N GLY A 23 5.81 -12.67 6.55
CA GLY A 23 5.40 -13.31 5.30
C GLY A 23 5.09 -14.78 5.45
N ARG A 24 5.93 -15.55 6.18
CA ARG A 24 5.70 -16.96 6.49
C ARG A 24 4.44 -17.21 7.31
N LEU A 25 4.11 -16.31 8.24
CA LEU A 25 2.88 -16.39 9.03
C LEU A 25 1.64 -16.00 8.23
N LEU A 26 1.78 -15.07 7.27
CA LEU A 26 0.69 -14.59 6.44
C LEU A 26 0.28 -15.61 5.36
N ILE A 27 1.23 -16.21 4.66
CA ILE A 27 0.98 -17.08 3.50
C ILE A 27 -0.06 -18.17 3.76
N PRO A 28 -0.05 -18.92 4.89
CA PRO A 28 -1.06 -19.92 5.17
C PRO A 28 -2.49 -19.37 5.31
N LYS A 29 -2.63 -18.08 5.62
CA LYS A 29 -3.93 -17.42 5.78
C LYS A 29 -4.53 -16.92 4.46
N LEU A 30 -3.73 -16.88 3.41
CA LEU A 30 -4.15 -16.42 2.09
C LEU A 30 -4.68 -17.60 1.25
N VAL A 31 -5.67 -17.33 0.42
CA VAL A 31 -6.07 -18.29 -0.64
C VAL A 31 -5.04 -18.26 -1.78
N PRO A 32 -4.86 -19.37 -2.53
CA PRO A 32 -3.98 -19.40 -3.70
C PRO A 32 -4.31 -18.27 -4.68
N GLY A 33 -3.30 -17.56 -5.17
CA GLY A 33 -3.48 -16.42 -6.07
C GLY A 33 -3.88 -15.10 -5.40
N ALA A 34 -4.04 -15.05 -4.08
CA ALA A 34 -4.29 -13.80 -3.37
C ALA A 34 -3.13 -12.81 -3.56
N HIS A 35 -3.48 -11.56 -3.83
CA HIS A 35 -2.49 -10.48 -3.92
C HIS A 35 -2.13 -9.96 -2.53
N VAL A 36 -0.85 -9.66 -2.35
CA VAL A 36 -0.32 -8.92 -1.21
C VAL A 36 0.33 -7.66 -1.76
N VAL A 37 -0.12 -6.50 -1.29
CA VAL A 37 0.37 -5.20 -1.77
C VAL A 37 0.97 -4.45 -0.60
N VAL A 38 2.24 -4.08 -0.72
CA VAL A 38 2.99 -3.46 0.38
C VAL A 38 3.53 -2.11 -0.06
N ALA A 39 3.07 -1.06 0.62
CA ALA A 39 3.70 0.26 0.56
C ALA A 39 4.85 0.31 1.56
N SER A 40 6.03 0.63 1.11
CA SER A 40 7.20 0.81 1.98
C SER A 40 7.96 2.08 1.64
N ASN A 41 8.81 2.52 2.55
CA ASN A 41 9.75 3.60 2.23
C ASN A 41 10.62 3.18 1.03
N PRO A 42 10.77 4.00 -0.03
CA PRO A 42 11.58 3.66 -1.19
C PRO A 42 12.99 3.20 -0.87
N LEU A 43 13.60 3.75 0.19
CA LEU A 43 14.96 3.37 0.64
C LEU A 43 15.03 1.98 1.27
N LEU A 44 13.91 1.44 1.75
CA LEU A 44 13.82 0.12 2.41
C LEU A 44 13.05 -0.90 1.56
N SER A 45 12.45 -0.47 0.45
CA SER A 45 11.57 -1.31 -0.37
C SER A 45 12.27 -2.57 -0.88
N TYR A 46 13.56 -2.50 -1.20
CA TYR A 46 14.34 -3.63 -1.67
C TYR A 46 14.51 -4.73 -0.59
N ILE A 47 14.67 -4.33 0.69
CA ILE A 47 14.81 -5.28 1.82
C ILE A 47 13.48 -5.98 2.08
N VAL A 48 12.40 -5.19 2.18
CA VAL A 48 11.04 -5.72 2.37
C VAL A 48 10.68 -6.64 1.21
N SER A 49 11.02 -6.21 -0.01
CA SER A 49 10.74 -6.98 -1.22
C SER A 49 11.48 -8.31 -1.25
N GLY A 50 12.76 -8.34 -0.94
CA GLY A 50 13.54 -9.58 -0.85
C GLY A 50 13.00 -10.52 0.22
N ALA A 51 12.73 -10.00 1.41
CA ALA A 51 12.22 -10.80 2.54
C ALA A 51 10.88 -11.48 2.23
N LEU A 52 9.95 -10.78 1.58
CA LEU A 52 8.65 -11.35 1.22
C LEU A 52 8.73 -12.38 0.09
N ALA A 53 9.65 -12.19 -0.86
CA ALA A 53 9.94 -13.17 -1.89
C ALA A 53 10.56 -14.43 -1.29
N ASP A 54 11.52 -14.27 -0.37
CA ASP A 54 12.15 -15.39 0.36
C ASP A 54 11.16 -16.13 1.29
N ALA A 55 10.11 -15.44 1.73
CA ALA A 55 9.01 -16.07 2.46
C ALA A 55 8.14 -17.01 1.60
N GLY A 56 8.24 -16.91 0.26
CA GLY A 56 7.50 -17.73 -0.70
C GLY A 56 6.38 -17.02 -1.45
N LEU A 57 6.34 -15.67 -1.43
CA LEU A 57 5.43 -14.89 -2.26
C LEU A 57 6.05 -14.62 -3.65
N GLU A 58 5.26 -14.77 -4.69
CA GLU A 58 5.67 -14.39 -6.05
C GLU A 58 5.63 -12.87 -6.22
N ARG A 59 6.77 -12.22 -6.43
CA ARG A 59 6.80 -10.80 -6.79
C ARG A 59 6.22 -10.61 -8.20
N ARG A 60 5.22 -9.71 -8.34
CA ARG A 60 4.47 -9.49 -9.60
C ARG A 60 4.70 -8.12 -10.21
N GLY A 61 5.49 -7.27 -9.60
CA GLY A 61 5.77 -5.92 -10.05
C GLY A 61 5.46 -4.88 -8.99
N GLU A 62 5.21 -3.67 -9.42
CA GLU A 62 4.90 -2.53 -8.55
C GLU A 62 3.74 -1.75 -9.13
N ILE A 63 2.88 -1.22 -8.27
CA ILE A 63 1.94 -0.17 -8.61
C ILE A 63 2.55 1.14 -8.12
N VAL A 64 2.70 2.07 -9.04
CA VAL A 64 3.23 3.39 -8.76
C VAL A 64 2.09 4.33 -8.41
N ARG A 65 2.08 4.80 -7.17
CA ARG A 65 1.23 5.92 -6.80
C ARG A 65 1.96 7.22 -7.15
N LEU A 66 1.57 7.85 -8.24
CA LEU A 66 2.18 9.09 -8.72
C LEU A 66 1.52 10.28 -8.04
N THR A 67 2.23 10.93 -7.12
CA THR A 67 1.67 12.01 -6.30
C THR A 67 1.88 13.40 -6.89
N MET A 68 2.81 13.55 -7.83
CA MET A 68 3.19 14.82 -8.46
C MET A 68 3.60 15.92 -7.47
N THR A 69 3.87 15.55 -6.22
CA THR A 69 4.28 16.46 -5.16
C THR A 69 5.69 16.11 -4.73
N MET A 70 6.62 17.02 -4.91
CA MET A 70 8.00 16.83 -4.50
C MET A 70 8.11 16.70 -2.98
N ARG A 71 8.69 15.60 -2.52
CA ARG A 71 8.88 15.28 -1.09
C ARG A 71 10.35 15.06 -0.79
N GLY A 72 10.72 15.28 0.47
CA GLY A 72 12.06 15.06 0.97
C GLY A 72 12.88 16.34 1.09
N GLY A 73 14.07 16.20 1.65
CA GLY A 73 15.07 17.26 1.74
C GLY A 73 15.60 17.63 0.36
N ASP A 74 15.92 18.89 0.19
CA ASP A 74 16.36 19.41 -1.09
C ASP A 74 17.80 19.87 -1.00
N ARG A 75 18.09 20.88 -0.20
CA ARG A 75 19.37 21.55 -0.17
C ARG A 75 20.33 21.01 0.89
N PRO A 76 21.66 21.16 0.69
CA PRO A 76 22.65 20.85 1.71
C PRO A 76 22.34 21.64 3.00
N LYS A 77 22.24 20.93 4.13
CA LYS A 77 21.96 21.55 5.41
C LYS A 77 23.10 22.50 5.78
N SER A 78 22.77 23.76 6.11
CA SER A 78 23.72 24.83 6.48
C SER A 78 24.76 25.22 5.41
N ALA A 79 24.58 24.77 4.16
CA ALA A 79 25.46 25.08 3.04
C ALA A 79 24.68 25.36 1.74
N HIS A 80 23.41 25.77 1.85
CA HIS A 80 22.55 26.02 0.69
C HIS A 80 22.93 27.31 -0.08
N GLU A 81 23.65 28.22 0.57
CA GLU A 81 24.19 29.42 -0.08
C GLU A 81 25.47 29.11 -0.85
N ASP A 82 26.30 28.18 -0.34
CA ASP A 82 27.53 27.74 -1.00
C ASP A 82 27.23 26.88 -2.24
N PHE A 83 26.09 26.15 -2.22
CA PHE A 83 25.69 25.20 -3.27
C PHE A 83 24.24 25.45 -3.72
N PRO A 84 23.94 26.59 -4.34
CA PRO A 84 22.56 26.99 -4.64
C PRO A 84 21.86 26.09 -5.69
N GLU A 85 22.62 25.41 -6.53
CA GLU A 85 22.12 24.54 -7.60
C GLU A 85 22.19 23.05 -7.25
N VAL A 86 22.54 22.70 -5.99
CA VAL A 86 22.71 21.30 -5.58
C VAL A 86 21.52 20.80 -4.77
N SER A 87 20.93 19.72 -5.22
CA SER A 87 20.01 18.91 -4.43
C SER A 87 20.75 17.71 -3.84
N VAL A 88 20.61 17.47 -2.54
CA VAL A 88 21.26 16.36 -1.83
C VAL A 88 20.80 15.00 -2.34
N MET A 89 19.55 14.92 -2.78
CA MET A 89 18.94 13.73 -3.36
C MET A 89 17.76 14.10 -4.25
N PRO A 90 17.36 13.26 -5.21
CA PRO A 90 16.13 13.46 -5.96
C PRO A 90 14.91 13.55 -5.02
N ARG A 91 14.05 14.54 -5.23
CA ARG A 91 12.80 14.66 -4.49
C ARG A 91 11.77 13.68 -5.04
N SER A 92 11.21 12.85 -4.16
CA SER A 92 10.28 11.82 -4.57
C SER A 92 8.93 12.42 -4.99
N MET A 93 8.46 12.04 -6.18
CA MET A 93 7.14 12.39 -6.72
C MET A 93 6.21 11.20 -6.79
N TRP A 94 6.64 10.04 -6.35
CA TRP A 94 5.90 8.80 -6.40
C TRP A 94 6.13 7.94 -5.14
N GLU A 95 5.30 6.93 -4.99
CA GLU A 95 5.33 6.00 -3.88
C GLU A 95 5.17 4.58 -4.43
N PRO A 96 6.13 3.65 -4.17
CA PRO A 96 6.04 2.27 -4.64
C PRO A 96 5.06 1.47 -3.77
N TRP A 97 4.22 0.70 -4.43
CA TRP A 97 3.34 -0.30 -3.84
C TRP A 97 3.68 -1.64 -4.48
N VAL A 98 4.60 -2.37 -3.86
CA VAL A 98 5.10 -3.64 -4.39
C VAL A 98 4.01 -4.69 -4.33
N VAL A 99 3.79 -5.38 -5.44
CA VAL A 99 2.76 -6.38 -5.62
C VAL A 99 3.37 -7.77 -5.55
N TYR A 100 2.82 -8.57 -4.68
CA TYR A 100 3.09 -10.00 -4.59
C TYR A 100 1.81 -10.79 -4.81
N ARG A 101 1.97 -12.08 -5.02
CA ARG A 101 0.88 -13.03 -5.12
C ARG A 101 1.28 -14.31 -4.38
N LYS A 102 0.36 -14.88 -3.59
CA LYS A 102 0.52 -16.26 -3.18
C LYS A 102 0.53 -17.13 -4.44
N PRO A 103 1.43 -18.12 -4.58
CA PRO A 103 1.43 -19.03 -5.73
C PRO A 103 0.04 -19.54 -6.07
N ILE A 104 -0.27 -19.62 -7.37
CA ILE A 104 -1.56 -20.11 -7.86
C ILE A 104 -1.57 -21.64 -7.90
N GLU A 105 -2.77 -22.23 -7.91
CA GLU A 105 -2.98 -23.64 -8.22
C GLU A 105 -3.28 -23.81 -9.71
N GLY A 106 -2.43 -24.51 -10.43
CA GLY A 106 -2.58 -24.76 -11.86
C GLY A 106 -2.45 -23.47 -12.70
N ARG A 107 -3.30 -23.32 -13.72
CA ARG A 107 -3.33 -22.13 -14.59
C ARG A 107 -4.15 -21.01 -13.96
N VAL A 108 -3.92 -19.78 -14.38
CA VAL A 108 -4.66 -18.60 -13.87
C VAL A 108 -6.18 -18.76 -13.98
N GLN A 109 -6.69 -19.27 -15.11
CA GLN A 109 -8.13 -19.48 -15.29
C GLN A 109 -8.71 -20.52 -14.33
N ASP A 110 -7.96 -21.55 -13.98
CA ASP A 110 -8.40 -22.61 -13.07
C ASP A 110 -8.42 -22.08 -11.64
N ASN A 111 -7.40 -21.30 -11.27
CA ASN A 111 -7.33 -20.61 -9.99
C ASN A 111 -8.46 -19.57 -9.83
N LEU A 112 -8.78 -18.81 -10.89
CA LEU A 112 -9.91 -17.87 -10.90
C LEU A 112 -11.25 -18.58 -10.69
N ARG A 113 -11.48 -19.74 -11.33
CA ARG A 113 -12.71 -20.52 -11.14
C ARG A 113 -12.84 -21.06 -9.72
N LYS A 114 -11.73 -21.56 -9.14
CA LYS A 114 -11.72 -22.22 -7.83
C LYS A 114 -11.71 -21.20 -6.68
N TRP A 115 -10.82 -20.21 -6.76
CA TRP A 115 -10.51 -19.30 -5.67
C TRP A 115 -11.00 -17.85 -5.88
N GLY A 116 -11.30 -17.47 -7.11
CA GLY A 116 -11.67 -16.08 -7.46
C GLY A 116 -10.49 -15.10 -7.41
N THR A 117 -9.25 -15.58 -7.42
CA THR A 117 -8.02 -14.80 -7.25
C THR A 117 -7.01 -15.12 -8.35
N GLY A 118 -5.89 -14.38 -8.39
CA GLY A 118 -4.77 -14.63 -9.32
C GLY A 118 -4.63 -13.62 -10.45
N GLY A 119 -5.53 -12.66 -10.56
CA GLY A 119 -5.49 -11.56 -11.53
C GLY A 119 -6.01 -10.26 -10.95
N PHE A 120 -6.05 -9.20 -11.74
CA PHE A 120 -6.58 -7.90 -11.37
C PHE A 120 -7.93 -7.63 -12.03
N ARG A 121 -8.84 -7.00 -11.28
CA ARG A 121 -10.11 -6.52 -11.82
C ARG A 121 -9.88 -5.30 -12.70
N ARG A 122 -10.34 -5.37 -13.95
CA ARG A 122 -10.26 -4.26 -14.90
C ARG A 122 -11.17 -3.10 -14.45
N PRO A 123 -10.79 -1.83 -14.70
CA PRO A 123 -11.68 -0.68 -14.51
C PRO A 123 -12.96 -0.80 -15.33
N SER A 124 -12.84 -1.23 -16.61
CA SER A 124 -13.94 -1.56 -17.50
C SER A 124 -13.60 -2.80 -18.34
N ARG A 125 -14.56 -3.29 -19.14
CA ARG A 125 -14.35 -4.41 -20.04
C ARG A 125 -13.17 -4.18 -20.99
N ASP A 126 -13.02 -2.97 -21.49
CA ASP A 126 -12.08 -2.63 -22.55
C ASP A 126 -10.77 -2.02 -22.05
N LYS A 127 -10.72 -1.60 -20.77
CA LYS A 127 -9.54 -0.96 -20.19
C LYS A 127 -8.87 -1.88 -19.16
N PRO A 128 -7.61 -2.30 -19.38
CA PRO A 128 -6.85 -3.06 -18.37
C PRO A 128 -6.55 -2.17 -17.15
N PHE A 129 -6.30 -2.82 -15.99
CA PHE A 129 -5.78 -2.14 -14.83
C PHE A 129 -4.31 -1.78 -15.09
N GLY A 130 -3.97 -0.50 -14.93
CA GLY A 130 -2.61 0.00 -15.12
C GLY A 130 -1.81 -0.01 -13.82
N ASP A 131 -0.52 -0.05 -13.94
CA ASP A 131 0.43 -0.04 -12.82
C ASP A 131 0.78 1.37 -12.31
N VAL A 132 0.24 2.43 -12.94
CA VAL A 132 0.38 3.82 -12.49
C VAL A 132 -0.99 4.38 -12.11
N ILE A 133 -1.11 4.85 -10.87
CA ILE A 133 -2.30 5.52 -10.36
C ILE A 133 -1.95 6.95 -9.99
N LEU A 134 -2.56 7.91 -10.69
CA LEU A 134 -2.48 9.33 -10.31
C LEU A 134 -3.20 9.53 -8.98
N SER A 135 -2.56 10.25 -8.07
CA SER A 135 -3.09 10.48 -6.74
C SER A 135 -2.68 11.85 -6.21
N ALA A 136 -3.65 12.63 -5.78
CA ALA A 136 -3.38 13.83 -4.98
C ALA A 136 -2.89 13.44 -3.56
N PRO A 137 -2.26 14.37 -2.81
CA PRO A 137 -2.08 14.23 -1.37
C PRO A 137 -3.41 14.00 -0.65
N THR A 138 -3.37 13.35 0.51
CA THR A 138 -4.57 13.16 1.35
C THR A 138 -5.21 14.52 1.67
N ARG A 139 -6.49 14.65 1.41
CA ARG A 139 -7.24 15.91 1.56
C ARG A 139 -7.39 16.33 3.02
N ALA A 140 -7.56 17.63 3.24
CA ALA A 140 -7.83 18.16 4.56
C ALA A 140 -9.11 17.58 5.19
N THR A 141 -10.13 17.32 4.36
CA THR A 141 -11.37 16.65 4.80
C THR A 141 -11.13 15.26 5.34
N GLU A 142 -10.34 14.42 4.63
CA GLU A 142 -9.97 13.09 5.09
C GLU A 142 -9.12 13.14 6.36
N ARG A 143 -8.16 14.08 6.42
CA ARG A 143 -7.29 14.26 7.60
C ARG A 143 -8.04 14.74 8.84
N ARG A 144 -9.13 15.49 8.69
CA ARG A 144 -9.98 15.88 9.82
C ARG A 144 -10.78 14.70 10.37
N LEU A 145 -11.18 13.76 9.51
CA LEU A 145 -11.90 12.55 9.93
C LEU A 145 -10.98 11.52 10.58
N ALA A 146 -9.74 11.44 10.12
CA ALA A 146 -8.73 10.49 10.58
C ALA A 146 -7.34 11.15 10.62
N PRO A 147 -6.98 11.85 11.71
CA PRO A 147 -5.71 12.58 11.82
C PRO A 147 -4.51 11.65 12.04
N HIS A 148 -4.38 10.63 11.21
CA HIS A 148 -3.30 9.66 11.24
C HIS A 148 -2.14 10.09 10.33
N PRO A 149 -0.86 9.99 10.75
CA PRO A 149 0.30 10.48 10.00
C PRO A 149 0.47 9.77 8.64
N SER A 150 0.06 8.51 8.53
CA SER A 150 0.19 7.70 7.31
C SER A 150 -1.13 7.51 6.56
N LEU A 151 -2.14 8.35 6.84
CA LEU A 151 -3.45 8.26 6.17
C LEU A 151 -3.30 8.32 4.64
N LYS A 152 -3.88 7.35 3.95
CA LYS A 152 -3.87 7.27 2.48
C LYS A 152 -5.19 7.79 1.89
N PRO A 153 -5.13 8.49 0.73
CA PRO A 153 -6.34 9.04 0.11
C PRO A 153 -7.32 7.95 -0.34
N GLN A 154 -8.60 8.15 -0.09
CA GLN A 154 -9.66 7.25 -0.50
C GLN A 154 -9.73 7.07 -2.02
N ALA A 155 -9.49 8.14 -2.79
CA ALA A 155 -9.47 8.08 -4.25
C ALA A 155 -8.44 7.08 -4.80
N PHE A 156 -7.27 6.98 -4.17
CA PHE A 156 -6.24 6.01 -4.51
C PHE A 156 -6.59 4.60 -4.03
N LEU A 157 -6.93 4.47 -2.73
CA LEU A 157 -7.15 3.15 -2.13
C LEU A 157 -8.35 2.42 -2.72
N ARG A 158 -9.44 3.13 -3.07
CA ARG A 158 -10.60 2.50 -3.71
C ARG A 158 -10.27 1.89 -5.07
N GLN A 159 -9.41 2.54 -5.86
CA GLN A 159 -8.94 1.99 -7.12
C GLN A 159 -8.09 0.72 -6.90
N LEU A 160 -7.13 0.79 -5.98
CA LEU A 160 -6.26 -0.31 -5.64
C LEU A 160 -7.03 -1.50 -5.09
N VAL A 161 -7.84 -1.28 -4.04
CA VAL A 161 -8.62 -2.33 -3.37
C VAL A 161 -9.60 -2.99 -4.33
N ARG A 162 -10.27 -2.19 -5.20
CA ARG A 162 -11.16 -2.74 -6.22
C ARG A 162 -10.41 -3.65 -7.19
N ALA A 163 -9.17 -3.31 -7.53
CA ALA A 163 -8.39 -4.05 -8.52
C ALA A 163 -7.89 -5.41 -8.01
N VAL A 164 -7.52 -5.53 -6.72
CA VAL A 164 -6.91 -6.76 -6.18
C VAL A 164 -7.87 -7.92 -5.99
N LEU A 165 -9.19 -7.70 -6.09
CA LEU A 165 -10.23 -8.74 -6.07
C LEU A 165 -10.88 -8.87 -7.46
N PRO A 166 -10.34 -9.71 -8.36
CA PRO A 166 -10.71 -9.73 -9.78
C PRO A 166 -12.18 -10.09 -10.03
N MET A 167 -12.78 -10.92 -9.18
CA MET A 167 -14.18 -11.34 -9.30
C MET A 167 -15.17 -10.40 -8.59
N GLY A 168 -14.70 -9.28 -8.04
CA GLY A 168 -15.54 -8.31 -7.34
C GLY A 168 -16.10 -8.80 -6.01
N LYS A 169 -15.53 -9.85 -5.44
CA LYS A 169 -15.91 -10.43 -4.14
C LYS A 169 -14.70 -11.02 -3.44
N GLY A 170 -14.73 -11.05 -2.13
CA GLY A 170 -13.66 -11.57 -1.28
C GLY A 170 -13.53 -10.76 0.00
N VAL A 171 -12.41 -10.98 0.69
CA VAL A 171 -12.07 -10.27 1.93
C VAL A 171 -10.71 -9.60 1.76
N VAL A 172 -10.65 -8.33 2.11
CA VAL A 172 -9.40 -7.56 2.19
C VAL A 172 -8.88 -7.63 3.62
N LEU A 173 -7.63 -8.05 3.80
CA LEU A 173 -6.96 -8.04 5.09
C LEU A 173 -5.93 -6.91 5.13
N ASP A 174 -6.04 -6.03 6.12
CA ASP A 174 -5.02 -5.02 6.43
C ASP A 174 -4.48 -5.26 7.85
N PRO A 175 -3.32 -5.91 7.99
CA PRO A 175 -2.75 -6.24 9.30
C PRO A 175 -2.02 -5.05 9.97
N PHE A 176 -2.02 -3.87 9.33
CA PHE A 176 -1.46 -2.61 9.82
C PHE A 176 -2.45 -1.47 9.58
N ALA A 177 -3.68 -1.65 10.07
CA ALA A 177 -4.83 -0.86 9.65
C ALA A 177 -4.73 0.65 9.96
N GLY A 178 -3.98 1.04 10.99
CA GLY A 178 -3.89 2.43 11.42
C GLY A 178 -5.29 3.02 11.64
N ALA A 179 -5.57 4.15 11.02
CA ALA A 179 -6.91 4.77 11.06
C ALA A 179 -7.93 4.16 10.07
N GLY A 180 -7.71 2.95 9.58
CA GLY A 180 -8.70 2.19 8.81
C GLY A 180 -8.92 2.63 7.35
N SER A 181 -7.98 3.36 6.73
CA SER A 181 -8.19 3.87 5.35
C SER A 181 -8.44 2.77 4.33
N THR A 182 -7.73 1.61 4.45
CA THR A 182 -7.92 0.46 3.55
C THR A 182 -9.28 -0.19 3.76
N LEU A 183 -9.72 -0.30 5.02
CA LEU A 183 -11.02 -0.88 5.37
C LEU A 183 -12.17 -0.03 4.83
N ALA A 184 -12.07 1.30 5.02
CA ALA A 184 -13.03 2.24 4.46
C ALA A 184 -13.09 2.17 2.92
N ALA A 185 -11.95 2.02 2.26
CA ALA A 185 -11.90 1.84 0.82
C ALA A 185 -12.54 0.52 0.37
N ALA A 186 -12.33 -0.57 1.12
CA ALA A 186 -12.93 -1.87 0.85
C ALA A 186 -14.45 -1.81 0.97
N GLU A 187 -14.97 -1.25 2.05
CA GLU A 187 -16.42 -1.09 2.26
C GLU A 187 -17.05 -0.20 1.18
N ALA A 188 -16.40 0.92 0.85
CA ALA A 188 -16.90 1.84 -0.18
C ALA A 188 -17.00 1.21 -1.58
N VAL A 189 -16.23 0.15 -1.88
CA VAL A 189 -16.31 -0.58 -3.15
C VAL A 189 -17.09 -1.90 -3.02
N GLY A 190 -17.75 -2.13 -1.88
CA GLY A 190 -18.62 -3.27 -1.63
C GLY A 190 -17.90 -4.56 -1.23
N TYR A 191 -16.70 -4.47 -0.67
CA TYR A 191 -15.93 -5.63 -0.21
C TYR A 191 -15.94 -5.75 1.31
N LYS A 192 -15.88 -6.99 1.80
CA LYS A 192 -15.62 -7.26 3.21
C LYS A 192 -14.15 -6.98 3.52
N SER A 193 -13.88 -6.54 4.74
CA SER A 193 -12.51 -6.32 5.20
C SER A 193 -12.31 -6.76 6.65
N ILE A 194 -11.04 -7.07 6.97
CA ILE A 194 -10.56 -7.34 8.32
C ILE A 194 -9.34 -6.45 8.52
N GLY A 195 -9.33 -5.66 9.58
CA GLY A 195 -8.19 -4.86 10.00
C GLY A 195 -7.62 -5.35 11.32
N VAL A 196 -6.31 -5.23 11.47
CA VAL A 196 -5.63 -5.43 12.75
C VAL A 196 -4.81 -4.17 13.03
N GLU A 197 -5.03 -3.58 14.20
CA GLU A 197 -4.26 -2.46 14.73
C GLU A 197 -3.90 -2.74 16.19
N LYS A 198 -2.63 -2.59 16.55
CA LYS A 198 -2.14 -2.88 17.90
C LYS A 198 -2.20 -1.67 18.83
N ASP A 199 -2.21 -0.46 18.26
CA ASP A 199 -2.29 0.80 18.99
C ASP A 199 -3.76 1.12 19.26
N GLU A 200 -4.16 1.15 20.52
CA GLU A 200 -5.54 1.36 20.94
C GLU A 200 -6.09 2.70 20.45
N HIS A 201 -5.28 3.77 20.51
CA HIS A 201 -5.69 5.08 20.02
C HIS A 201 -6.00 5.07 18.50
N PHE A 202 -5.18 4.38 17.70
CA PHE A 202 -5.44 4.27 16.26
C PHE A 202 -6.58 3.29 15.95
N PHE A 203 -6.76 2.26 16.76
CA PHE A 203 -7.91 1.36 16.66
C PHE A 203 -9.24 2.12 16.89
N ASP A 204 -9.34 2.90 17.98
CA ASP A 204 -10.51 3.71 18.28
C ASP A 204 -10.77 4.73 17.17
N MET A 205 -9.70 5.42 16.72
CA MET A 205 -9.77 6.33 15.58
C MET A 205 -10.33 5.63 14.33
N ALA A 206 -9.90 4.41 14.03
CA ALA A 206 -10.39 3.64 12.89
C ALA A 206 -11.90 3.33 13.02
N CYS A 207 -12.35 2.91 14.19
CA CYS A 207 -13.76 2.62 14.45
C CYS A 207 -14.65 3.85 14.18
N GLU A 208 -14.20 5.04 14.53
CA GLU A 208 -14.94 6.29 14.28
C GLU A 208 -14.80 6.80 12.83
N ALA A 209 -13.62 6.64 12.23
CA ALA A 209 -13.31 7.22 10.94
C ALA A 209 -13.85 6.41 9.76
N ILE A 210 -13.84 5.08 9.84
CA ILE A 210 -14.24 4.19 8.73
C ILE A 210 -15.64 4.55 8.19
N PRO A 211 -16.71 4.63 9.00
CA PRO A 211 -18.05 4.95 8.48
C PRO A 211 -18.11 6.31 7.78
N LYS A 212 -17.34 7.29 8.26
CA LYS A 212 -17.30 8.64 7.70
C LYS A 212 -16.50 8.68 6.40
N LEU A 213 -15.36 7.98 6.34
CA LEU A 213 -14.51 7.88 5.14
C LEU A 213 -15.22 7.13 4.01
N VAL A 214 -16.04 6.13 4.31
CA VAL A 214 -16.86 5.38 3.33
C VAL A 214 -17.79 6.31 2.56
N GLN A 215 -18.40 7.27 3.25
CA GLN A 215 -19.37 8.20 2.66
C GLN A 215 -18.76 9.31 1.83
N LEU A 216 -17.43 9.49 1.90
CA LEU A 216 -16.78 10.50 1.06
C LEU A 216 -16.93 10.16 -0.42
N THR A 217 -17.24 11.17 -1.23
CA THR A 217 -17.14 11.07 -2.69
C THR A 217 -15.75 11.50 -3.12
N PRO A 218 -14.85 10.59 -3.49
CA PRO A 218 -13.55 10.97 -3.98
C PRO A 218 -13.68 11.59 -5.35
N ASP A 219 -13.06 12.77 -5.59
CA ASP A 219 -12.92 13.25 -6.97
C ASP A 219 -11.95 12.33 -7.71
N VAL A 220 -12.46 11.65 -8.69
CA VAL A 220 -11.69 10.69 -9.52
C VAL A 220 -10.90 11.42 -10.62
N ASN A 221 -11.14 12.74 -10.80
CA ASN A 221 -10.59 13.56 -11.86
C ASN A 221 -9.92 14.83 -11.30
N ARG A 222 -8.66 14.73 -10.91
CA ARG A 222 -7.68 15.83 -10.97
C ARG A 222 -6.27 15.29 -11.04
#